data_09379e904c4bc42116e88d6b83996006
#
_entry.id   09379e904c4bc42116e88d6b83996006
#
_cell.length_a   1.000
_cell.length_b   1.000
_cell.length_c   1.000
_cell.angle_alpha   90.00
_cell.angle_beta   90.00
_cell.angle_gamma   90.00
#
_symmetry.space_group_name_H-M   'P 1'
#
loop_
_entity.id
_entity.type
_entity.pdbx_description
1 polymer ?
#
loop_
_entity_poly.entity_id
_entity_poly.type
_entity_poly.pdbx_seq_one_letter_code
_entity_poly.pdbx_strand_id
1 'polypeptide(L)'
;MEGLLDEKRNKELIILADLEKKENPAVEKGMDDHLQKKLKELDKESNTMEYSGTWAKVIAVICICFSLFQIYTGFFGALDAMIQRCIHLSFGISLVYLLCPTQREWIRGGSVHPVDLALAIIAAIPPIYILVNYQQLILRAGTVTPVDTFMGVLGMLMVIEAARRIV
;
A
#
# COMPACT_ATOMS: atom_id res chain seq x y z
N MET A 1 41.83 13.89 -27.53
CA MET A 1 42.75 13.98 -26.38
C MET A 1 42.07 14.38 -25.08
N GLU A 2 40.96 15.15 -25.12
CA GLU A 2 40.19 15.55 -23.96
C GLU A 2 39.45 14.38 -23.25
N GLY A 3 38.94 13.41 -23.98
CA GLY A 3 38.23 12.27 -23.36
C GLY A 3 39.08 11.34 -22.50
N LEU A 4 40.39 11.25 -22.78
CA LEU A 4 41.35 10.47 -21.99
C LEU A 4 41.73 11.17 -20.68
N LEU A 5 41.68 12.50 -20.65
CA LEU A 5 41.95 13.31 -19.46
C LEU A 5 40.75 13.28 -18.50
N ASP A 6 39.55 13.25 -19.04
CA ASP A 6 38.32 13.13 -18.23
C ASP A 6 38.17 11.73 -17.61
N GLU A 7 38.56 10.68 -18.35
CA GLU A 7 38.57 9.31 -17.81
C GLU A 7 39.59 9.10 -16.70
N LYS A 8 40.81 9.70 -16.84
CA LYS A 8 41.83 9.68 -15.80
C LYS A 8 41.36 10.44 -14.54
N ARG A 9 40.82 11.63 -14.72
CA ARG A 9 40.30 12.45 -13.62
C ARG A 9 39.16 11.75 -12.87
N ASN A 10 38.25 11.08 -13.58
CA ASN A 10 37.19 10.30 -12.95
C ASN A 10 37.73 9.09 -12.17
N LYS A 11 38.76 8.40 -12.68
CA LYS A 11 39.42 7.30 -11.96
C LYS A 11 40.14 7.79 -10.70
N GLU A 12 40.80 8.94 -10.77
CA GLU A 12 41.46 9.56 -9.58
C GLU A 12 40.43 9.99 -8.53
N LEU A 13 39.28 10.55 -8.95
CA LEU A 13 38.19 10.91 -8.03
C LEU A 13 37.58 9.71 -7.34
N ILE A 14 37.41 8.60 -8.06
CA ILE A 14 36.91 7.33 -7.49
C ILE A 14 37.92 6.75 -6.50
N ILE A 15 39.23 6.78 -6.83
CA ILE A 15 40.30 6.30 -5.94
C ILE A 15 40.40 7.17 -4.69
N LEU A 16 40.29 8.50 -4.83
CA LEU A 16 40.31 9.43 -3.70
C LEU A 16 39.08 9.21 -2.80
N ALA A 17 37.90 9.02 -3.37
CA ALA A 17 36.70 8.71 -2.61
C ALA A 17 36.79 7.35 -1.87
N ASP A 18 37.40 6.34 -2.49
CA ASP A 18 37.67 5.05 -1.84
C ASP A 18 38.74 5.11 -0.75
N LEU A 19 39.74 5.97 -0.89
CA LEU A 19 40.79 6.21 0.11
C LEU A 19 40.22 6.99 1.31
N GLU A 20 39.40 8.03 1.07
CA GLU A 20 38.69 8.79 2.09
C GLU A 20 37.73 7.91 2.89
N LYS A 21 37.04 6.98 2.18
CA LYS A 21 36.19 5.95 2.77
C LYS A 21 36.92 4.96 3.65
N LYS A 22 38.17 4.67 3.34
CA LYS A 22 39.02 3.73 4.07
C LYS A 22 39.73 4.37 5.29
N GLU A 23 39.89 5.69 5.26
CA GLU A 23 40.68 6.43 6.29
C GLU A 23 39.82 6.86 7.50
N ASN A 24 38.47 6.84 7.35
CA ASN A 24 37.59 7.34 8.41
C ASN A 24 36.31 6.52 8.60
N PRO A 25 36.39 5.26 9.13
CA PRO A 25 35.22 4.40 9.36
C PRO A 25 34.23 5.00 10.37
N ALA A 26 34.63 5.99 11.13
CA ALA A 26 33.75 6.72 12.04
C ALA A 26 32.80 7.69 11.31
N VAL A 27 33.26 8.27 10.18
CA VAL A 27 32.47 9.17 9.34
C VAL A 27 31.42 8.36 8.55
N GLU A 28 31.79 7.17 8.05
CA GLU A 28 30.87 6.26 7.36
C GLU A 28 29.76 5.78 8.31
N LYS A 29 30.12 5.39 9.54
CA LYS A 29 29.17 4.98 10.56
C LYS A 29 28.23 6.12 11.00
N GLY A 30 28.74 7.33 11.11
CA GLY A 30 27.94 8.53 11.40
C GLY A 30 27.04 8.94 10.23
N MET A 31 27.47 8.74 8.99
CA MET A 31 26.69 9.00 7.79
C MET A 31 25.57 7.96 7.67
N ASP A 32 25.86 6.68 7.90
CA ASP A 32 24.86 5.59 7.89
C ASP A 32 23.84 5.77 9.02
N ASP A 33 24.28 6.15 10.23
CA ASP A 33 23.37 6.44 11.33
C ASP A 33 22.46 7.65 11.05
N HIS A 34 23.00 8.69 10.39
CA HIS A 34 22.23 9.86 10.01
C HIS A 34 21.23 9.55 8.88
N LEU A 35 21.63 8.74 7.90
CA LEU A 35 20.76 8.26 6.82
C LEU A 35 19.67 7.34 7.36
N GLN A 36 20.03 6.40 8.25
CA GLN A 36 19.04 5.53 8.91
C GLN A 36 18.08 6.32 9.80
N LYS A 37 18.56 7.38 10.46
CA LYS A 37 17.71 8.24 11.28
C LYS A 37 16.75 9.06 10.40
N LYS A 38 17.21 9.58 9.26
CA LYS A 38 16.36 10.26 8.27
C LYS A 38 15.36 9.30 7.62
N LEU A 39 15.77 8.08 7.27
CA LEU A 39 14.86 7.05 6.75
C LEU A 39 13.79 6.71 7.78
N LYS A 40 14.18 6.53 9.05
CA LYS A 40 13.21 6.30 10.15
C LYS A 40 12.30 7.49 10.41
N GLU A 41 12.75 8.72 10.20
CA GLU A 41 11.90 9.92 10.29
C GLU A 41 10.90 9.98 9.12
N LEU A 42 11.34 9.67 7.89
CA LEU A 42 10.47 9.59 6.72
C LEU A 42 9.45 8.44 6.83
N ASP A 43 9.88 7.26 7.35
CA ASP A 43 8.97 6.16 7.65
C ASP A 43 7.98 6.50 8.77
N LYS A 44 8.39 7.34 9.72
CA LYS A 44 7.52 7.81 10.81
C LYS A 44 6.51 8.86 10.36
N GLU A 45 6.79 9.57 9.26
CA GLU A 45 5.83 10.45 8.58
C GLU A 45 4.84 9.64 7.73
N SER A 46 5.19 8.43 7.29
CA SER A 46 4.25 7.54 6.64
C SER A 46 3.20 7.09 7.66
N ASN A 47 1.94 7.31 7.34
CA ASN A 47 0.80 7.00 8.21
C ASN A 47 0.50 5.47 8.23
N THR A 48 1.52 4.64 7.99
CA THR A 48 1.40 3.18 7.93
C THR A 48 1.85 2.54 9.22
N MET A 49 1.13 1.54 9.69
CA MET A 49 1.48 0.74 10.86
C MET A 49 2.53 -0.32 10.53
N GLU A 50 3.58 -0.38 11.34
CA GLU A 50 4.45 -1.55 11.39
C GLU A 50 3.85 -2.61 12.32
N TYR A 51 3.32 -3.66 11.71
CA TYR A 51 2.75 -4.78 12.48
C TYR A 51 3.83 -5.76 12.91
N SER A 52 3.72 -6.22 14.17
CA SER A 52 4.54 -7.30 14.71
C SER A 52 3.67 -8.53 15.03
N GLY A 53 4.23 -9.73 14.86
CA GLY A 53 3.58 -10.97 15.27
C GLY A 53 2.51 -11.49 14.29
N THR A 54 1.36 -11.91 14.83
CA THR A 54 0.31 -12.61 14.05
C THR A 54 -0.34 -11.70 13.01
N TRP A 55 -0.57 -10.43 13.31
CA TRP A 55 -1.18 -9.47 12.40
C TRP A 55 -0.32 -9.19 11.17
N ALA A 56 0.99 -9.12 11.33
CA ALA A 56 1.92 -9.01 10.20
C ALA A 56 1.76 -10.17 9.22
N LYS A 57 1.58 -11.40 9.72
CA LYS A 57 1.36 -12.60 8.90
C LYS A 57 0.03 -12.54 8.16
N VAL A 58 -1.05 -12.10 8.83
CA VAL A 58 -2.38 -11.96 8.20
C VAL A 58 -2.33 -10.96 7.06
N ILE A 59 -1.75 -9.79 7.28
CA ILE A 59 -1.62 -8.76 6.24
C ILE A 59 -0.74 -9.25 5.09
N ALA A 60 0.38 -9.92 5.39
CA ALA A 60 1.25 -10.51 4.37
C ALA A 60 0.49 -11.54 3.50
N VAL A 61 -0.34 -12.40 4.11
CA VAL A 61 -1.17 -13.36 3.37
C VAL A 61 -2.15 -12.64 2.46
N ILE A 62 -2.83 -11.58 2.93
CA ILE A 62 -3.75 -10.78 2.11
C ILE A 62 -3.00 -10.14 0.94
N CYS A 63 -1.82 -9.56 1.17
CA CYS A 63 -0.99 -8.97 0.10
C CYS A 63 -0.55 -10.01 -0.92
N ILE A 64 -0.14 -11.21 -0.48
CA ILE A 64 0.25 -12.31 -1.36
C ILE A 64 -0.94 -12.78 -2.20
N CYS A 65 -2.10 -13.00 -1.59
CA CYS A 65 -3.32 -13.37 -2.29
C CYS A 65 -3.70 -12.31 -3.34
N PHE A 66 -3.61 -11.05 -2.99
CA PHE A 66 -3.87 -9.94 -3.91
C PHE A 66 -2.89 -9.93 -5.08
N SER A 67 -1.59 -10.09 -4.83
CA SER A 67 -0.55 -10.16 -5.86
C SER A 67 -0.76 -11.35 -6.79
N LEU A 68 -1.04 -12.53 -6.24
CA LEU A 68 -1.33 -13.74 -7.02
C LEU A 68 -2.58 -13.57 -7.90
N PHE A 69 -3.63 -12.95 -7.36
CA PHE A 69 -4.83 -12.63 -8.14
C PHE A 69 -4.50 -11.71 -9.33
N GLN A 70 -3.67 -10.68 -9.13
CA GLN A 70 -3.25 -9.77 -10.20
C GLN A 70 -2.41 -10.47 -11.27
N ILE A 71 -1.48 -11.33 -10.85
CA ILE A 71 -0.66 -12.13 -11.78
C ILE A 71 -1.55 -13.10 -12.56
N TYR A 72 -2.47 -13.79 -11.89
CA TYR A 72 -3.40 -14.71 -12.54
C TYR A 72 -4.23 -14.01 -13.61
N THR A 73 -4.85 -12.87 -13.29
CA THR A 73 -5.66 -12.10 -14.25
C THR A 73 -4.84 -11.52 -15.39
N GLY A 74 -3.55 -11.21 -15.17
CA GLY A 74 -2.64 -10.76 -16.21
C GLY A 74 -2.22 -11.85 -17.20
N PHE A 75 -2.07 -13.10 -16.71
CA PHE A 75 -1.62 -14.23 -17.53
C PHE A 75 -2.76 -14.96 -18.26
N PHE A 76 -3.86 -15.22 -17.56
CA PHE A 76 -4.96 -16.05 -18.06
C PHE A 76 -6.10 -15.25 -18.70
N GLY A 77 -5.94 -13.95 -18.79
CA GLY A 77 -6.93 -13.02 -19.32
C GLY A 77 -7.77 -12.38 -18.23
N ALA A 78 -8.18 -11.15 -18.48
CA ALA A 78 -9.00 -10.40 -17.55
C ALA A 78 -10.39 -11.05 -17.42
N LEU A 79 -10.82 -11.21 -16.17
CA LEU A 79 -12.23 -11.40 -15.86
C LEU A 79 -13.03 -10.24 -16.46
N ASP A 80 -14.38 -10.35 -16.45
CA ASP A 80 -15.19 -9.19 -16.78
C ASP A 80 -14.66 -7.95 -16.03
N ALA A 81 -14.50 -6.85 -16.77
CA ALA A 81 -13.82 -5.64 -16.27
C ALA A 81 -14.44 -5.11 -14.97
N MET A 82 -15.75 -5.27 -14.79
CA MET A 82 -16.45 -4.83 -13.58
C MET A 82 -16.11 -5.72 -12.39
N ILE A 83 -16.13 -7.04 -12.59
CA ILE A 83 -15.78 -8.03 -11.56
C ILE A 83 -14.34 -7.83 -11.09
N GLN A 84 -13.41 -7.69 -12.02
CA GLN A 84 -12.00 -7.49 -11.71
C GLN A 84 -11.78 -6.21 -10.89
N ARG A 85 -12.42 -5.11 -11.26
CA ARG A 85 -12.34 -3.84 -10.54
C ARG A 85 -12.92 -3.95 -9.13
N CYS A 86 -14.05 -4.63 -8.96
CA CYS A 86 -14.67 -4.83 -7.64
C CYS A 86 -13.77 -5.66 -6.71
N ILE A 87 -13.17 -6.74 -7.22
CA ILE A 87 -12.23 -7.55 -6.44
C ILE A 87 -11.00 -6.72 -6.06
N HIS A 88 -10.39 -6.02 -7.02
CA HIS A 88 -9.24 -5.16 -6.79
C HIS A 88 -9.55 -4.08 -5.73
N LEU A 89 -10.67 -3.40 -5.87
CA LEU A 89 -11.11 -2.37 -4.94
C LEU A 89 -11.35 -2.93 -3.54
N SER A 90 -11.96 -4.11 -3.43
CA SER A 90 -12.21 -4.78 -2.15
C SER A 90 -10.92 -5.07 -1.40
N PHE A 91 -9.92 -5.65 -2.08
CA PHE A 91 -8.59 -5.88 -1.49
C PHE A 91 -7.88 -4.58 -1.13
N GLY A 92 -7.87 -3.61 -2.06
CA GLY A 92 -7.19 -2.32 -1.86
C GLY A 92 -7.74 -1.55 -0.67
N ILE A 93 -9.06 -1.39 -0.59
CA ILE A 93 -9.70 -0.69 0.53
C ILE A 93 -9.47 -1.43 1.84
N SER A 94 -9.62 -2.76 1.87
CA SER A 94 -9.37 -3.55 3.08
C SER A 94 -7.92 -3.38 3.58
N LEU A 95 -6.94 -3.38 2.68
CA LEU A 95 -5.54 -3.14 3.03
C LEU A 95 -5.31 -1.73 3.57
N VAL A 96 -5.93 -0.71 2.98
CA VAL A 96 -5.81 0.68 3.47
C VAL A 96 -6.33 0.78 4.90
N TYR A 97 -7.50 0.22 5.19
CA TYR A 97 -8.06 0.25 6.55
C TYR A 97 -7.25 -0.55 7.56
N LEU A 98 -6.58 -1.60 7.14
CA LEU A 98 -5.69 -2.37 8.00
C LEU A 98 -4.34 -1.69 8.21
N LEU A 99 -3.75 -1.09 7.18
CA LEU A 99 -2.41 -0.50 7.22
C LEU A 99 -2.40 0.95 7.74
N CYS A 100 -3.48 1.73 7.47
CA CYS A 100 -3.59 3.12 7.86
C CYS A 100 -4.63 3.28 8.97
N PRO A 101 -4.24 3.31 10.27
CA PRO A 101 -5.17 3.43 11.37
C PRO A 101 -5.82 4.81 11.41
N THR A 102 -7.03 4.89 11.98
CA THR A 102 -7.79 6.14 12.12
C THR A 102 -7.06 7.16 12.99
N GLN A 103 -6.33 6.72 14.01
CA GLN A 103 -5.62 7.59 14.95
C GLN A 103 -4.14 7.20 15.05
N ARG A 104 -3.27 8.21 14.92
CA ARG A 104 -1.80 8.03 15.04
C ARG A 104 -1.36 7.47 16.39
N GLU A 105 -2.14 7.66 17.44
CA GLU A 105 -1.83 7.13 18.78
C GLU A 105 -1.90 5.60 18.84
N TRP A 106 -2.73 4.98 17.99
CA TRP A 106 -2.90 3.52 17.93
C TRP A 106 -1.74 2.81 17.21
N ILE A 107 -0.91 3.56 16.48
CA ILE A 107 0.29 3.04 15.80
C ILE A 107 1.27 2.39 16.78
N ARG A 108 1.29 2.83 18.04
CA ARG A 108 2.22 2.33 19.07
C ARG A 108 1.81 0.98 19.67
N GLY A 109 0.59 0.51 19.43
CA GLY A 109 0.05 -0.70 20.07
C GLY A 109 0.41 -2.03 19.39
N GLY A 110 0.93 -2.02 18.16
CA GLY A 110 1.34 -3.23 17.43
C GLY A 110 0.20 -4.19 17.05
N SER A 111 -1.05 -3.87 17.35
CA SER A 111 -2.25 -4.66 17.04
C SER A 111 -3.30 -3.83 16.33
N VAL A 112 -4.10 -4.50 15.47
CA VAL A 112 -5.23 -3.86 14.76
C VAL A 112 -6.29 -3.47 15.78
N HIS A 113 -6.69 -2.19 15.76
CA HIS A 113 -7.78 -1.74 16.60
C HIS A 113 -9.12 -2.30 16.08
N PRO A 114 -10.04 -2.74 16.97
CA PRO A 114 -11.30 -3.36 16.53
C PRO A 114 -12.17 -2.44 15.67
N VAL A 115 -12.03 -1.12 15.81
CA VAL A 115 -12.73 -0.13 14.96
C VAL A 115 -12.20 -0.17 13.53
N ASP A 116 -10.88 -0.25 13.34
CA ASP A 116 -10.29 -0.31 12.00
C ASP A 116 -10.60 -1.63 11.32
N LEU A 117 -10.66 -2.73 12.07
CA LEU A 117 -11.11 -4.03 11.58
C LEU A 117 -12.59 -3.99 11.17
N ALA A 118 -13.47 -3.39 11.98
CA ALA A 118 -14.88 -3.21 11.64
C ALA A 118 -15.07 -2.36 10.38
N LEU A 119 -14.32 -1.26 10.25
CA LEU A 119 -14.35 -0.40 9.08
C LEU A 119 -13.83 -1.13 7.82
N ALA A 120 -12.79 -1.94 7.94
CA ALA A 120 -12.29 -2.77 6.84
C ALA A 120 -13.36 -3.75 6.33
N ILE A 121 -14.10 -4.38 7.26
CA ILE A 121 -15.19 -5.30 6.92
C ILE A 121 -16.34 -4.53 6.25
N ILE A 122 -16.77 -3.41 6.82
CA ILE A 122 -17.85 -2.58 6.27
C ILE A 122 -17.49 -2.06 4.88
N ALA A 123 -16.24 -1.67 4.66
CA ALA A 123 -15.74 -1.16 3.39
C ALA A 123 -15.69 -2.23 2.29
N ALA A 124 -15.58 -3.50 2.66
CA ALA A 124 -15.64 -4.63 1.72
C ALA A 124 -17.07 -4.98 1.28
N ILE A 125 -18.12 -4.56 2.01
CA ILE A 125 -19.51 -4.92 1.72
C ILE A 125 -19.98 -4.40 0.35
N PRO A 126 -19.81 -3.11 -0.02
CA PRO A 126 -20.30 -2.60 -1.31
C PRO A 126 -19.71 -3.32 -2.53
N PRO A 127 -18.39 -3.53 -2.66
CA PRO A 127 -17.86 -4.27 -3.80
C PRO A 127 -18.27 -5.74 -3.81
N ILE A 128 -18.42 -6.40 -2.64
CA ILE A 128 -18.92 -7.76 -2.55
C ILE A 128 -20.41 -7.81 -2.98
N TYR A 129 -21.22 -6.84 -2.58
CA TYR A 129 -22.60 -6.74 -3.03
C TYR A 129 -22.70 -6.69 -4.57
N ILE A 130 -21.85 -5.87 -5.21
CA ILE A 130 -21.78 -5.78 -6.68
C ILE A 130 -21.41 -7.13 -7.29
N LEU A 131 -20.43 -7.84 -6.72
CA LEU A 131 -19.99 -9.15 -7.20
C LEU A 131 -21.12 -10.19 -7.16
N VAL A 132 -21.83 -10.26 -6.04
CA VAL A 132 -22.92 -11.23 -5.85
C VAL A 132 -24.12 -10.94 -6.75
N ASN A 133 -24.45 -9.65 -6.94
CA ASN A 133 -25.60 -9.22 -7.72
C ASN A 133 -25.25 -8.82 -9.16
N TYR A 134 -24.04 -9.13 -9.62
CA TYR A 134 -23.50 -8.70 -10.90
C TYR A 134 -24.44 -8.94 -12.08
N GLN A 135 -24.95 -10.15 -12.22
CA GLN A 135 -25.88 -10.51 -13.30
C GLN A 135 -27.19 -9.72 -13.24
N GLN A 136 -27.75 -9.56 -12.04
CA GLN A 136 -28.99 -8.79 -11.85
C GLN A 136 -28.79 -7.30 -12.14
N LEU A 137 -27.63 -6.73 -11.76
CA LEU A 137 -27.30 -5.34 -12.02
C LEU A 137 -27.20 -5.07 -13.53
N ILE A 138 -26.60 -5.98 -14.30
CA ILE A 138 -26.55 -5.87 -15.77
C ILE A 138 -27.93 -5.98 -16.39
N LEU A 139 -28.73 -6.99 -15.99
CA LEU A 139 -30.06 -7.20 -16.55
C LEU A 139 -31.01 -6.06 -16.23
N ARG A 140 -30.80 -5.37 -15.11
CA ARG A 140 -31.60 -4.20 -14.67
C ARG A 140 -30.95 -2.87 -15.07
N ALA A 141 -30.05 -2.84 -16.05
CA ALA A 141 -29.37 -1.63 -16.45
C ALA A 141 -30.36 -0.48 -16.70
N GLY A 142 -30.26 0.59 -15.91
CA GLY A 142 -31.15 1.76 -15.96
C GLY A 142 -32.25 1.78 -14.89
N THR A 143 -32.51 0.69 -14.15
CA THR A 143 -33.42 0.69 -12.99
C THR A 143 -32.65 0.51 -11.70
N VAL A 144 -32.55 1.57 -10.91
CA VAL A 144 -31.80 1.57 -9.64
C VAL A 144 -32.74 1.27 -8.49
N THR A 145 -32.41 0.29 -7.66
CA THR A 145 -33.17 0.03 -6.43
C THR A 145 -32.64 0.89 -5.28
N PRO A 146 -33.45 1.16 -4.23
CA PRO A 146 -32.99 1.89 -3.05
C PRO A 146 -31.76 1.24 -2.39
N VAL A 147 -31.65 -0.09 -2.45
CA VAL A 147 -30.49 -0.84 -1.93
C VAL A 147 -29.23 -0.56 -2.74
N ASP A 148 -29.33 -0.54 -4.07
CA ASP A 148 -28.21 -0.23 -4.96
C ASP A 148 -27.69 1.18 -4.67
N THR A 149 -28.60 2.16 -4.49
CA THR A 149 -28.25 3.53 -4.13
C THR A 149 -27.54 3.59 -2.78
N PHE A 150 -28.08 2.90 -1.76
CA PHE A 150 -27.47 2.86 -0.43
C PHE A 150 -26.06 2.26 -0.47
N MET A 151 -25.87 1.14 -1.16
CA MET A 151 -24.57 0.48 -1.32
C MET A 151 -23.58 1.35 -2.10
N GLY A 152 -24.06 2.06 -3.12
CA GLY A 152 -23.24 3.01 -3.88
C GLY A 152 -22.76 4.18 -3.04
N VAL A 153 -23.65 4.81 -2.26
CA VAL A 153 -23.31 5.89 -1.35
C VAL A 153 -22.36 5.42 -0.26
N LEU A 154 -22.62 4.26 0.35
CA LEU A 154 -21.74 3.66 1.35
C LEU A 154 -20.33 3.41 0.78
N GLY A 155 -20.24 2.83 -0.42
CA GLY A 155 -18.96 2.60 -1.10
C GLY A 155 -18.19 3.90 -1.35
N MET A 156 -18.87 4.94 -1.82
CA MET A 156 -18.26 6.25 -2.05
C MET A 156 -17.71 6.86 -0.75
N LEU A 157 -18.49 6.84 0.33
CA LEU A 157 -18.05 7.34 1.63
C LEU A 157 -16.83 6.57 2.15
N MET A 158 -16.81 5.24 1.99
CA MET A 158 -15.68 4.43 2.41
C MET A 158 -14.43 4.72 1.59
N VAL A 159 -14.52 4.95 0.29
CA VAL A 159 -13.38 5.34 -0.54
C VAL A 159 -12.84 6.72 -0.12
N ILE A 160 -13.71 7.69 0.15
CA ILE A 160 -13.31 9.03 0.60
C ILE A 160 -12.59 8.92 1.96
N GLU A 161 -13.13 8.13 2.89
CA GLU A 161 -12.48 7.91 4.19
C GLU A 161 -11.12 7.20 4.05
N ALA A 162 -11.01 6.21 3.16
CA ALA A 162 -9.74 5.56 2.86
C ALA A 162 -8.71 6.56 2.30
N ALA A 163 -9.12 7.42 1.37
CA ALA A 163 -8.27 8.47 0.82
C ALA A 163 -7.80 9.45 1.91
N ARG A 164 -8.69 9.85 2.82
CA ARG A 164 -8.35 10.72 3.97
C ARG A 164 -7.29 10.12 4.88
N ARG A 165 -7.27 8.79 5.01
CA ARG A 165 -6.29 8.10 5.88
C ARG A 165 -4.89 8.05 5.27
N ILE A 166 -4.80 8.00 3.95
CA ILE A 166 -3.53 7.94 3.24
C ILE A 166 -2.84 9.30 3.19
N VAL A 167 -3.62 10.39 3.07
CA VAL A 167 -3.14 11.76 2.96
C VAL A 167 -2.85 12.37 4.33
#